data_7768ef3e23092e0f2bd47cfd8881582a
#
_entry.id   7768ef3e23092e0f2bd47cfd8881582a
#
_cell.length_a   1.000
_cell.length_b   1.000
_cell.length_c   1.000
_cell.angle_alpha   90.00
_cell.angle_beta   90.00
_cell.angle_gamma   90.00
#
_symmetry.space_group_name_H-M   'P 1'
#
loop_
_entity.id
_entity.type
_entity.pdbx_description
1 polymer ?
#
loop_
_entity_poly.entity_id
_entity_poly.type
_entity_poly.pdbx_seq_one_letter_code
_entity_poly.pdbx_strand_id
1 'polypeptide(L)'
;LMLILILSYAVYSNTVDSEYYGYETTNSNESLELQLEEEEYADWYATTKSAITWINVSIQNAPVGELTVIIESQGIDSEWYYSPNLGIKDADNYVCNEPQSDYSGLLDTCDYSTTHSIQMSNGSITIKGRVSLNLPIQGKGYVESENIENAENYVKSVIRDENKTRTWKISILDDGEVISSEGVKINAEITSHDFVSIEQFRLNPIQETVYSFASLAGCFFLVLVIPMMIYYSSIYREKRNEAIRLSSKNS
;
A
#
# COMPACT_ATOMS: atom_id res chain seq x y z
N LEU A 1 3.81 40.03 -10.16
CA LEU A 1 2.46 39.84 -10.72
C LEU A 1 2.50 38.84 -11.90
N MET A 2 3.37 39.07 -12.92
CA MET A 2 3.49 38.17 -14.08
C MET A 2 3.81 36.71 -13.69
N LEU A 3 4.72 36.47 -12.74
CA LEU A 3 5.11 35.13 -12.29
C LEU A 3 3.95 34.38 -11.63
N ILE A 4 3.11 35.10 -10.86
CA ILE A 4 1.91 34.53 -10.24
C ILE A 4 0.88 34.13 -11.31
N LEU A 5 0.71 34.94 -12.35
CA LEU A 5 -0.19 34.64 -13.46
C LEU A 5 0.30 33.43 -14.27
N ILE A 6 1.60 33.31 -14.51
CA ILE A 6 2.20 32.17 -15.22
C ILE A 6 2.04 30.89 -14.40
N LEU A 7 2.31 30.93 -13.10
CA LEU A 7 2.13 29.78 -12.20
C LEU A 7 0.65 29.35 -12.09
N SER A 8 -0.27 30.34 -11.93
CA SER A 8 -1.71 30.06 -11.91
C SER A 8 -2.21 29.49 -13.22
N TYR A 9 -1.69 29.93 -14.35
CA TYR A 9 -2.03 29.40 -15.66
C TYR A 9 -1.47 27.99 -15.85
N ALA A 10 -0.22 27.72 -15.43
CA ALA A 10 0.37 26.39 -15.51
C ALA A 10 -0.37 25.37 -14.64
N VAL A 11 -0.78 25.76 -13.42
CA VAL A 11 -1.62 24.93 -12.56
C VAL A 11 -2.98 24.69 -13.20
N TYR A 12 -3.62 25.74 -13.73
CA TYR A 12 -4.93 25.65 -14.39
C TYR A 12 -4.87 24.74 -15.64
N SER A 13 -3.86 24.89 -16.50
CA SER A 13 -3.74 24.04 -17.68
C SER A 13 -3.53 22.56 -17.34
N ASN A 14 -2.71 22.25 -16.33
CA ASN A 14 -2.52 20.87 -15.86
C ASN A 14 -3.78 20.27 -15.21
N THR A 15 -4.71 21.09 -14.68
CA THR A 15 -5.96 20.56 -14.10
C THR A 15 -7.04 20.31 -15.14
N VAL A 16 -6.97 20.99 -16.30
CA VAL A 16 -7.96 20.84 -17.37
C VAL A 16 -7.65 19.65 -18.29
N ASP A 17 -6.36 19.34 -18.48
CA ASP A 17 -5.87 18.32 -19.41
C ASP A 17 -5.21 17.12 -18.71
N SER A 18 -5.69 16.77 -17.50
CA SER A 18 -5.16 15.61 -16.80
C SER A 18 -5.54 14.32 -17.55
N GLU A 19 -4.54 13.56 -17.97
CA GLU A 19 -4.66 12.21 -18.53
C GLU A 19 -4.80 11.14 -17.43
N TYR A 20 -4.79 11.54 -16.16
CA TYR A 20 -4.91 10.63 -15.02
C TYR A 20 -6.34 10.60 -14.49
N TYR A 21 -6.81 9.38 -14.24
CA TYR A 21 -8.14 9.10 -13.70
C TYR A 21 -7.98 8.30 -12.42
N GLY A 22 -8.59 8.78 -11.33
CA GLY A 22 -8.73 8.04 -10.09
C GLY A 22 -9.95 7.13 -10.16
N TYR A 23 -9.82 5.88 -9.74
CA TYR A 23 -10.95 4.96 -9.66
C TYR A 23 -11.10 4.36 -8.28
N GLU A 24 -12.32 3.97 -7.95
CA GLU A 24 -12.66 3.29 -6.70
C GLU A 24 -13.30 1.93 -6.97
N THR A 25 -12.98 0.97 -6.10
CA THR A 25 -13.58 -0.36 -6.05
C THR A 25 -14.18 -0.61 -4.67
N THR A 26 -15.04 -1.62 -4.53
CA THR A 26 -15.73 -1.94 -3.27
C THR A 26 -14.78 -2.26 -2.13
N ASN A 27 -13.66 -2.93 -2.38
CA ASN A 27 -12.69 -3.37 -1.37
C ASN A 27 -13.37 -4.07 -0.17
N SER A 28 -14.19 -5.08 -0.46
CA SER A 28 -15.04 -5.75 0.51
C SER A 28 -14.36 -6.98 1.09
N ASN A 29 -14.43 -7.15 2.42
CA ASN A 29 -13.99 -8.38 3.07
C ASN A 29 -15.16 -9.37 3.12
N GLU A 30 -14.94 -10.57 2.60
CA GLU A 30 -15.90 -11.65 2.54
C GLU A 30 -15.34 -12.89 3.24
N SER A 31 -16.11 -13.47 4.16
CA SER A 31 -15.74 -14.73 4.80
C SER A 31 -15.97 -15.90 3.85
N LEU A 32 -15.02 -16.82 3.79
CA LEU A 32 -15.13 -18.05 3.02
C LEU A 32 -15.91 -19.09 3.81
N GLU A 33 -16.90 -19.71 3.17
CA GLU A 33 -17.59 -20.88 3.73
C GLU A 33 -16.71 -22.11 3.54
N LEU A 34 -15.83 -22.36 4.53
CA LEU A 34 -14.95 -23.52 4.55
C LEU A 34 -15.74 -24.80 4.83
N GLN A 35 -15.51 -25.82 4.03
CA GLN A 35 -16.07 -27.16 4.18
C GLN A 35 -14.92 -28.11 4.47
N LEU A 36 -15.13 -29.07 5.40
CA LEU A 36 -14.18 -30.16 5.62
C LEU A 36 -14.20 -31.08 4.39
N GLU A 37 -13.02 -31.51 3.95
CA GLU A 37 -12.92 -32.52 2.89
C GLU A 37 -13.31 -33.91 3.43
N GLU A 38 -12.86 -34.23 4.67
CA GLU A 38 -13.26 -35.42 5.43
C GLU A 38 -13.55 -35.00 6.88
N GLU A 39 -14.57 -35.59 7.52
CA GLU A 39 -15.11 -35.12 8.82
C GLU A 39 -14.11 -35.15 9.99
N GLU A 40 -13.08 -35.96 9.96
CA GLU A 40 -12.14 -36.17 11.06
C GLU A 40 -10.80 -35.43 10.87
N TYR A 41 -10.52 -34.94 9.67
CA TYR A 41 -9.21 -34.39 9.31
C TYR A 41 -9.26 -32.84 9.23
N ALA A 42 -8.16 -32.21 9.64
CA ALA A 42 -7.96 -30.76 9.55
C ALA A 42 -7.60 -30.34 8.11
N ASP A 43 -8.53 -30.55 7.20
CA ASP A 43 -8.42 -30.30 5.77
C ASP A 43 -9.74 -29.64 5.28
N TRP A 44 -9.63 -28.38 4.90
CA TRP A 44 -10.79 -27.56 4.50
C TRP A 44 -10.62 -27.06 3.08
N TYR A 45 -11.73 -26.88 2.41
CA TYR A 45 -11.75 -26.20 1.12
C TYR A 45 -12.89 -25.22 1.01
N ALA A 46 -12.70 -24.20 0.16
CA ALA A 46 -13.72 -23.25 -0.27
C ALA A 46 -13.46 -22.81 -1.70
N THR A 47 -14.52 -22.60 -2.47
CA THR A 47 -14.42 -22.11 -3.84
C THR A 47 -14.97 -20.68 -3.92
N THR A 48 -14.20 -19.79 -4.56
CA THR A 48 -14.55 -18.40 -4.78
C THR A 48 -14.56 -18.06 -6.25
N LYS A 49 -15.35 -17.05 -6.62
CA LYS A 49 -15.33 -16.45 -7.95
C LYS A 49 -15.41 -14.94 -7.79
N SER A 50 -14.26 -14.31 -7.66
CA SER A 50 -14.15 -12.87 -7.40
C SER A 50 -12.79 -12.34 -7.87
N ALA A 51 -12.70 -11.04 -8.11
CA ALA A 51 -11.43 -10.34 -8.26
C ALA A 51 -10.85 -10.08 -6.86
N ILE A 52 -9.81 -10.85 -6.47
CA ILE A 52 -9.31 -10.91 -5.09
C ILE A 52 -7.95 -10.23 -4.99
N THR A 53 -7.79 -9.31 -4.03
CA THR A 53 -6.51 -8.71 -3.67
C THR A 53 -5.79 -9.49 -2.58
N TRP A 54 -6.52 -9.84 -1.51
CA TRP A 54 -5.98 -10.48 -0.32
C TRP A 54 -6.74 -11.73 0.05
N ILE A 55 -6.01 -12.70 0.59
CA ILE A 55 -6.56 -13.78 1.41
C ILE A 55 -5.97 -13.67 2.81
N ASN A 56 -6.81 -13.86 3.82
CA ASN A 56 -6.44 -13.86 5.23
C ASN A 56 -6.99 -15.13 5.89
N VAL A 57 -6.09 -15.96 6.44
CA VAL A 57 -6.46 -17.23 7.11
C VAL A 57 -6.05 -17.14 8.57
N SER A 58 -6.98 -17.35 9.48
CA SER A 58 -6.75 -17.38 10.92
C SER A 58 -7.07 -18.78 11.47
N ILE A 59 -6.12 -19.40 12.11
CA ILE A 59 -6.24 -20.71 12.75
C ILE A 59 -6.06 -20.52 14.24
N GLN A 60 -6.91 -21.15 15.04
CA GLN A 60 -6.91 -21.07 16.50
C GLN A 60 -7.21 -22.45 17.10
N ASN A 61 -6.72 -22.68 18.32
CA ASN A 61 -6.93 -23.91 19.09
C ASN A 61 -6.40 -25.19 18.42
N ALA A 62 -5.45 -25.08 17.52
CA ALA A 62 -4.73 -26.26 17.06
C ALA A 62 -3.84 -26.82 18.20
N PRO A 63 -3.45 -28.10 18.18
CA PRO A 63 -2.50 -28.66 19.13
C PRO A 63 -1.21 -27.81 19.20
N VAL A 64 -0.62 -27.73 20.39
CA VAL A 64 0.68 -27.08 20.58
C VAL A 64 1.78 -28.02 20.12
N GLY A 65 2.57 -27.63 19.15
CA GLY A 65 3.63 -28.43 18.54
C GLY A 65 4.18 -27.73 17.29
N GLU A 66 5.15 -28.37 16.63
CA GLU A 66 5.68 -27.90 15.36
C GLU A 66 4.76 -28.40 14.23
N LEU A 67 3.70 -27.66 13.96
CA LEU A 67 2.76 -27.99 12.91
C LEU A 67 3.07 -27.22 11.62
N THR A 68 2.71 -27.81 10.49
CA THR A 68 2.80 -27.18 9.18
C THR A 68 1.41 -26.88 8.64
N VAL A 69 1.13 -25.62 8.36
CA VAL A 69 -0.08 -25.18 7.66
C VAL A 69 0.24 -25.12 6.17
N ILE A 70 -0.51 -25.84 5.35
CA ILE A 70 -0.43 -25.79 3.89
C ILE A 70 -1.67 -25.03 3.38
N ILE A 71 -1.44 -23.99 2.58
CA ILE A 71 -2.50 -23.28 1.88
C ILE A 71 -2.22 -23.42 0.39
N GLU A 72 -3.15 -24.06 -0.31
CA GLU A 72 -3.08 -24.29 -1.75
C GLU A 72 -4.23 -23.54 -2.44
N SER A 73 -3.93 -22.92 -3.57
CA SER A 73 -4.92 -22.34 -4.48
C SER A 73 -4.93 -23.12 -5.79
N GLN A 74 -6.09 -23.60 -6.18
CA GLN A 74 -6.30 -24.38 -7.41
C GLN A 74 -7.17 -23.58 -8.39
N GLY A 75 -6.84 -23.61 -9.68
CA GLY A 75 -7.55 -22.92 -10.73
C GLY A 75 -6.60 -22.47 -11.85
N ILE A 76 -7.10 -21.60 -12.74
CA ILE A 76 -6.28 -20.99 -13.78
C ILE A 76 -5.61 -19.76 -13.19
N ASP A 77 -4.28 -19.64 -13.36
CA ASP A 77 -3.46 -18.56 -12.78
C ASP A 77 -3.77 -18.40 -11.28
N SER A 78 -3.64 -19.49 -10.54
CA SER A 78 -4.01 -19.57 -9.12
C SER A 78 -2.85 -19.31 -8.18
N GLU A 79 -1.66 -18.98 -8.71
CA GLU A 79 -0.52 -18.57 -7.91
C GLU A 79 -0.84 -17.32 -7.11
N TRP A 80 -0.25 -17.24 -5.92
CA TRP A 80 -0.41 -16.10 -5.03
C TRP A 80 0.90 -15.82 -4.28
N TYR A 81 1.02 -14.64 -3.71
CA TYR A 81 2.23 -14.17 -3.06
C TYR A 81 2.11 -14.32 -1.54
N TYR A 82 3.15 -14.87 -0.93
CA TYR A 82 3.26 -14.99 0.51
C TYR A 82 4.62 -14.47 1.01
N SER A 83 4.59 -13.80 2.16
CA SER A 83 5.75 -13.48 2.99
C SER A 83 5.34 -13.53 4.47
N PRO A 84 6.22 -13.99 5.39
CA PRO A 84 5.97 -13.94 6.82
C PRO A 84 5.70 -12.54 7.37
N ASN A 85 6.11 -11.51 6.63
CA ASN A 85 5.96 -10.11 7.02
C ASN A 85 4.63 -9.49 6.56
N LEU A 86 3.86 -10.18 5.72
CA LEU A 86 2.51 -9.73 5.36
C LEU A 86 1.59 -9.71 6.58
N GLY A 87 0.82 -8.64 6.72
CA GLY A 87 -0.06 -8.43 7.89
C GLY A 87 0.61 -7.73 9.07
N ILE A 88 1.91 -7.48 9.02
CA ILE A 88 2.58 -6.58 9.97
C ILE A 88 2.16 -5.15 9.64
N LYS A 89 1.85 -4.36 10.67
CA LYS A 89 1.43 -2.97 10.51
C LYS A 89 2.39 -2.20 9.59
N ASP A 90 1.83 -1.53 8.61
CA ASP A 90 2.52 -0.72 7.59
C ASP A 90 3.32 -1.50 6.51
N ALA A 91 3.39 -2.84 6.57
CA ALA A 91 4.06 -3.65 5.55
C ALA A 91 3.22 -3.89 4.29
N ASP A 92 1.90 -3.85 4.40
CA ASP A 92 0.95 -4.20 3.33
C ASP A 92 1.10 -3.36 2.05
N ASN A 93 1.62 -2.13 2.16
CA ASN A 93 1.76 -1.22 1.04
C ASN A 93 3.03 -1.46 0.20
N TYR A 94 4.02 -2.15 0.77
CA TYR A 94 5.35 -2.26 0.20
C TYR A 94 5.79 -3.69 -0.10
N VAL A 95 5.08 -4.67 0.48
CA VAL A 95 5.46 -6.08 0.39
C VAL A 95 4.79 -6.71 -0.83
N CYS A 96 5.50 -7.60 -1.50
CA CYS A 96 5.10 -8.33 -2.71
C CYS A 96 5.01 -7.48 -3.99
N ASN A 97 5.51 -6.28 -4.02
CA ASN A 97 5.69 -5.55 -5.27
C ASN A 97 6.97 -6.04 -5.96
N GLU A 98 7.00 -6.02 -7.29
CA GLU A 98 8.25 -6.25 -8.01
C GLU A 98 9.29 -5.22 -7.55
N PRO A 99 10.51 -5.66 -7.14
CA PRO A 99 11.54 -4.74 -6.71
C PRO A 99 11.92 -3.84 -7.88
N GLN A 100 11.59 -2.56 -7.78
CA GLN A 100 12.19 -1.57 -8.65
C GLN A 100 13.68 -1.48 -8.27
N SER A 101 14.55 -1.43 -9.26
CA SER A 101 16.01 -1.55 -9.13
C SER A 101 16.64 -0.63 -8.08
N ASP A 102 16.00 0.51 -7.78
CA ASP A 102 16.48 1.52 -6.84
C ASP A 102 16.06 1.26 -5.37
N TYR A 103 15.12 0.35 -5.12
CA TYR A 103 14.55 0.07 -3.80
C TYR A 103 14.66 -1.40 -3.39
N SER A 104 15.43 -2.21 -4.09
CA SER A 104 15.55 -3.65 -3.87
C SER A 104 16.00 -4.06 -2.44
N GLY A 105 16.55 -3.15 -1.66
CA GLY A 105 16.92 -3.38 -0.25
C GLY A 105 15.83 -3.06 0.76
N LEU A 106 14.69 -2.47 0.34
CA LEU A 106 13.59 -2.05 1.21
C LEU A 106 12.32 -2.90 1.02
N LEU A 107 12.25 -3.67 -0.08
CA LEU A 107 11.11 -4.50 -0.41
C LEU A 107 11.40 -5.95 -0.07
N ASP A 108 10.53 -6.55 0.74
CA ASP A 108 10.56 -7.98 1.01
C ASP A 108 10.16 -8.75 -0.26
N THR A 109 10.95 -9.74 -0.63
CA THR A 109 10.59 -10.62 -1.74
C THR A 109 9.56 -11.62 -1.27
N CYS A 110 8.39 -11.62 -1.91
CA CYS A 110 7.37 -12.61 -1.65
C CYS A 110 7.58 -13.86 -2.48
N ASP A 111 7.29 -15.00 -1.87
CA ASP A 111 7.23 -16.27 -2.56
C ASP A 111 5.96 -16.32 -3.44
N TYR A 112 6.09 -16.65 -4.71
CA TYR A 112 4.99 -16.74 -5.67
C TYR A 112 4.79 -18.18 -6.10
N SER A 113 3.70 -18.78 -5.63
CA SER A 113 3.39 -20.20 -5.85
C SER A 113 1.89 -20.47 -5.71
N THR A 114 1.43 -21.61 -6.19
CA THR A 114 0.08 -22.11 -5.89
C THR A 114 -0.04 -22.64 -4.46
N THR A 115 1.07 -23.06 -3.85
CA THR A 115 1.10 -23.74 -2.54
C THR A 115 2.15 -23.12 -1.66
N HIS A 116 1.78 -22.75 -0.44
CA HIS A 116 2.67 -22.25 0.60
C HIS A 116 2.58 -23.10 1.85
N SER A 117 3.76 -23.42 2.42
CA SER A 117 3.90 -24.17 3.66
C SER A 117 4.42 -23.27 4.77
N ILE A 118 3.65 -23.11 5.84
CA ILE A 118 3.90 -22.16 6.90
C ILE A 118 4.00 -22.89 8.24
N GLN A 119 5.07 -22.63 9.00
CA GLN A 119 5.27 -23.26 10.31
C GLN A 119 4.43 -22.57 11.39
N MET A 120 3.77 -23.37 12.23
CA MET A 120 2.97 -22.92 13.36
C MET A 120 3.40 -23.67 14.63
N SER A 121 3.79 -22.96 15.70
CA SER A 121 4.27 -23.59 16.94
C SER A 121 3.34 -23.40 18.14
N ASN A 122 2.49 -22.37 18.15
CA ASN A 122 1.72 -21.96 19.34
C ASN A 122 0.23 -22.31 19.26
N GLY A 123 -0.18 -23.24 18.38
CA GLY A 123 -1.59 -23.62 18.20
C GLY A 123 -2.48 -22.51 17.62
N SER A 124 -1.91 -21.36 17.21
CA SER A 124 -2.62 -20.28 16.54
C SER A 124 -1.71 -19.53 15.57
N ILE A 125 -2.25 -19.14 14.43
CA ILE A 125 -1.54 -18.34 13.42
C ILE A 125 -2.53 -17.52 12.61
N THR A 126 -2.08 -16.35 12.14
CA THR A 126 -2.77 -15.57 11.11
C THR A 126 -1.83 -15.43 9.91
N ILE A 127 -2.32 -15.83 8.75
CA ILE A 127 -1.58 -15.89 7.50
C ILE A 127 -2.27 -14.94 6.54
N LYS A 128 -1.52 -14.00 5.96
CA LYS A 128 -1.99 -13.07 4.95
C LYS A 128 -1.26 -13.31 3.64
N GLY A 129 -1.99 -13.37 2.55
CA GLY A 129 -1.44 -13.56 1.21
C GLY A 129 -1.97 -12.53 0.22
N ARG A 130 -1.13 -12.12 -0.72
CA ARG A 130 -1.49 -11.24 -1.82
C ARG A 130 -1.86 -12.08 -3.04
N VAL A 131 -3.10 -11.93 -3.54
CA VAL A 131 -3.60 -12.74 -4.66
C VAL A 131 -3.37 -12.05 -5.99
N SER A 132 -3.71 -10.78 -6.10
CA SER A 132 -3.46 -10.00 -7.31
C SER A 132 -2.68 -8.73 -7.03
N LEU A 133 -1.68 -8.43 -7.86
CA LEU A 133 -0.94 -7.17 -7.85
C LEU A 133 -1.64 -6.09 -8.71
N ASN A 134 -2.53 -6.49 -9.61
CA ASN A 134 -3.21 -5.58 -10.54
C ASN A 134 -4.38 -4.82 -9.88
N LEU A 135 -4.89 -5.33 -8.75
CA LEU A 135 -5.97 -4.69 -8.01
C LEU A 135 -5.43 -3.73 -6.95
N PRO A 136 -6.15 -2.63 -6.66
CA PRO A 136 -5.72 -1.64 -5.69
C PRO A 136 -5.76 -2.19 -4.27
N ILE A 137 -4.74 -1.88 -3.45
CA ILE A 137 -4.61 -2.40 -2.07
C ILE A 137 -5.75 -1.95 -1.16
N GLN A 138 -6.21 -0.71 -1.33
CA GLN A 138 -7.21 -0.08 -0.48
C GLN A 138 -8.47 0.34 -1.26
N GLY A 139 -8.73 -0.31 -2.37
CA GLY A 139 -9.89 -0.01 -3.21
C GLY A 139 -9.77 1.29 -4.02
N LYS A 140 -8.61 1.94 -4.05
CA LYS A 140 -8.35 3.16 -4.82
C LYS A 140 -7.13 2.99 -5.68
N GLY A 141 -7.27 3.33 -6.95
CA GLY A 141 -6.19 3.26 -7.93
C GLY A 141 -6.23 4.43 -8.91
N TYR A 142 -5.20 4.50 -9.73
CA TYR A 142 -5.06 5.51 -10.77
C TYR A 142 -4.75 4.83 -12.09
N VAL A 143 -5.24 5.41 -13.17
CA VAL A 143 -4.98 4.97 -14.53
C VAL A 143 -4.74 6.18 -15.43
N GLU A 144 -3.76 6.07 -16.31
CA GLU A 144 -3.50 7.06 -17.37
C GLU A 144 -4.27 6.66 -18.63
N SER A 145 -5.00 7.61 -19.21
CA SER A 145 -5.81 7.36 -20.39
C SER A 145 -6.14 8.66 -21.13
N GLU A 146 -6.41 8.58 -22.42
CA GLU A 146 -6.80 9.73 -23.24
C GLU A 146 -8.16 10.33 -22.85
N ASN A 147 -9.06 9.50 -22.34
CA ASN A 147 -10.40 9.93 -21.92
C ASN A 147 -10.99 8.99 -20.87
N ILE A 148 -12.05 9.47 -20.19
CA ILE A 148 -12.70 8.75 -19.09
C ILE A 148 -13.32 7.42 -19.52
N GLU A 149 -13.84 7.31 -20.74
CA GLU A 149 -14.46 6.08 -21.23
C GLU A 149 -13.41 4.97 -21.42
N ASN A 150 -12.26 5.31 -22.00
CA ASN A 150 -11.14 4.38 -22.13
C ASN A 150 -10.58 3.97 -20.78
N ALA A 151 -10.45 4.92 -19.85
CA ALA A 151 -10.04 4.66 -18.46
C ALA A 151 -10.98 3.68 -17.76
N GLU A 152 -12.29 3.92 -17.85
CA GLU A 152 -13.32 3.07 -17.24
C GLU A 152 -13.31 1.65 -17.84
N ASN A 153 -13.24 1.56 -19.15
CA ASN A 153 -13.17 0.27 -19.86
C ASN A 153 -11.92 -0.52 -19.46
N TYR A 154 -10.78 0.15 -19.34
CA TYR A 154 -9.54 -0.48 -18.87
C TYR A 154 -9.68 -1.02 -17.45
N VAL A 155 -10.14 -0.22 -16.48
CA VAL A 155 -10.32 -0.64 -15.09
C VAL A 155 -11.29 -1.82 -14.99
N LYS A 156 -12.43 -1.74 -15.70
CA LYS A 156 -13.41 -2.84 -15.75
C LYS A 156 -12.81 -4.11 -16.38
N SER A 157 -11.92 -3.97 -17.37
CA SER A 157 -11.23 -5.13 -17.94
C SER A 157 -10.29 -5.78 -16.94
N VAL A 158 -9.50 -4.98 -16.19
CA VAL A 158 -8.61 -5.48 -15.14
C VAL A 158 -9.39 -6.26 -14.08
N ILE A 159 -10.47 -5.69 -13.56
CA ILE A 159 -11.32 -6.36 -12.56
C ILE A 159 -11.92 -7.65 -13.11
N ARG A 160 -12.41 -7.64 -14.36
CA ARG A 160 -12.96 -8.83 -15.02
C ARG A 160 -11.90 -9.92 -15.22
N ASP A 161 -10.69 -9.55 -15.62
CA ASP A 161 -9.61 -10.49 -15.88
C ASP A 161 -9.07 -11.11 -14.59
N GLU A 162 -9.17 -10.38 -13.47
CA GLU A 162 -8.87 -10.88 -12.12
C GLU A 162 -10.04 -11.65 -11.47
N ASN A 163 -11.25 -11.57 -12.02
CA ASN A 163 -12.42 -12.32 -11.53
C ASN A 163 -12.32 -13.79 -11.97
N LYS A 164 -11.50 -14.55 -11.24
CA LYS A 164 -11.19 -15.95 -11.52
C LYS A 164 -11.87 -16.86 -10.50
N THR A 165 -12.21 -18.07 -10.94
CA THR A 165 -12.63 -19.13 -10.02
C THR A 165 -11.39 -19.79 -9.41
N ARG A 166 -11.29 -19.76 -8.08
CA ARG A 166 -10.22 -20.39 -7.30
C ARG A 166 -10.79 -21.27 -6.21
N THR A 167 -10.22 -22.44 -6.03
CA THR A 167 -10.51 -23.31 -4.89
C THR A 167 -9.34 -23.24 -3.93
N TRP A 168 -9.59 -22.78 -2.73
CA TRP A 168 -8.63 -22.73 -1.65
C TRP A 168 -8.72 -23.99 -0.84
N LYS A 169 -7.58 -24.64 -0.61
CA LYS A 169 -7.44 -25.78 0.26
C LYS A 169 -6.48 -25.44 1.40
N ILE A 170 -6.89 -25.73 2.65
CA ILE A 170 -6.12 -25.42 3.85
C ILE A 170 -6.01 -26.68 4.69
N SER A 171 -4.79 -27.16 4.88
CA SER A 171 -4.50 -28.40 5.60
C SER A 171 -3.54 -28.11 6.76
N ILE A 172 -3.70 -28.81 7.88
CA ILE A 172 -2.77 -28.71 9.02
C ILE A 172 -2.14 -30.08 9.23
N LEU A 173 -0.81 -30.14 9.21
CA LEU A 173 -0.04 -31.37 9.29
C LEU A 173 0.88 -31.39 10.51
N ASP A 174 1.04 -32.56 11.09
CA ASP A 174 2.06 -32.94 12.05
C ASP A 174 2.93 -34.04 11.43
N ASP A 175 4.24 -33.83 11.34
CA ASP A 175 5.18 -34.74 10.71
C ASP A 175 4.74 -35.30 9.30
N GLY A 176 3.97 -34.47 8.55
CA GLY A 176 3.50 -34.80 7.21
C GLY A 176 2.14 -35.52 7.14
N GLU A 177 1.52 -35.83 8.29
CA GLU A 177 0.18 -36.39 8.37
C GLU A 177 -0.83 -35.31 8.77
N VAL A 178 -2.04 -35.30 8.16
CA VAL A 178 -3.11 -34.35 8.50
C VAL A 178 -3.61 -34.66 9.91
N ILE A 179 -3.65 -33.65 10.77
CA ILE A 179 -4.14 -33.80 12.17
C ILE A 179 -5.67 -33.89 12.24
N SER A 180 -6.18 -34.25 13.42
CA SER A 180 -7.64 -34.17 13.66
C SER A 180 -8.15 -32.74 13.61
N SER A 181 -9.36 -32.57 13.05
CA SER A 181 -10.08 -31.27 13.02
C SER A 181 -10.72 -30.91 14.36
N GLU A 182 -10.79 -31.87 15.33
CA GLU A 182 -11.48 -31.68 16.59
C GLU A 182 -10.90 -30.51 17.42
N GLY A 183 -11.74 -29.54 17.74
CA GLY A 183 -11.36 -28.35 18.51
C GLY A 183 -10.66 -27.24 17.74
N VAL A 184 -10.17 -27.52 16.53
CA VAL A 184 -9.53 -26.50 15.67
C VAL A 184 -10.57 -25.53 15.12
N LYS A 185 -10.30 -24.24 15.26
CA LYS A 185 -11.10 -23.16 14.68
C LYS A 185 -10.35 -22.52 13.54
N ILE A 186 -10.97 -22.49 12.37
CA ILE A 186 -10.43 -21.82 11.19
C ILE A 186 -11.40 -20.77 10.68
N ASN A 187 -10.87 -19.62 10.30
CA ASN A 187 -11.57 -18.57 9.57
C ASN A 187 -10.72 -18.15 8.40
N ALA A 188 -11.32 -18.06 7.23
CA ALA A 188 -10.66 -17.51 6.05
C ALA A 188 -11.51 -16.40 5.46
N GLU A 189 -10.87 -15.31 5.08
CA GLU A 189 -11.49 -14.14 4.49
C GLU A 189 -10.74 -13.74 3.23
N ILE A 190 -11.47 -13.23 2.26
CA ILE A 190 -10.89 -12.63 1.05
C ILE A 190 -11.28 -11.16 0.97
N THR A 191 -10.44 -10.35 0.34
CA THR A 191 -10.79 -8.97 -0.03
C THR A 191 -11.10 -8.95 -1.52
N SER A 192 -12.37 -8.70 -1.85
CA SER A 192 -12.89 -8.68 -3.22
C SER A 192 -13.10 -7.27 -3.75
N HIS A 193 -13.08 -7.11 -5.07
CA HIS A 193 -13.23 -5.83 -5.76
C HIS A 193 -14.24 -5.89 -6.88
N ASP A 194 -15.22 -4.97 -6.81
CA ASP A 194 -16.09 -4.59 -7.90
C ASP A 194 -15.88 -3.13 -8.24
N PHE A 195 -16.09 -2.75 -9.49
CA PHE A 195 -15.99 -1.36 -9.93
C PHE A 195 -17.07 -0.50 -9.27
N VAL A 196 -16.68 0.66 -8.70
CA VAL A 196 -17.62 1.62 -8.08
C VAL A 196 -17.69 2.89 -8.91
N SER A 197 -16.58 3.59 -9.10
CA SER A 197 -16.55 4.88 -9.80
C SER A 197 -15.19 5.16 -10.42
N ILE A 198 -15.19 6.10 -11.36
CA ILE A 198 -13.98 6.68 -11.91
C ILE A 198 -14.19 8.17 -12.11
N GLU A 199 -13.18 8.95 -11.74
CA GLU A 199 -13.19 10.39 -11.85
C GLU A 199 -11.86 10.90 -12.42
N GLN A 200 -11.93 11.95 -13.21
CA GLN A 200 -10.70 12.60 -13.66
C GLN A 200 -9.94 13.16 -12.46
N PHE A 201 -8.66 12.86 -12.35
CA PHE A 201 -7.81 13.42 -11.31
C PHE A 201 -7.72 14.94 -11.52
N ARG A 202 -8.18 15.69 -10.52
CA ARG A 202 -8.15 17.15 -10.54
C ARG A 202 -7.38 17.64 -9.32
N LEU A 203 -6.31 18.38 -9.58
CA LEU A 203 -5.68 19.16 -8.54
C LEU A 203 -6.62 20.27 -8.09
N ASN A 204 -6.69 20.53 -6.79
CA ASN A 204 -7.44 21.69 -6.31
C ASN A 204 -6.65 22.98 -6.64
N PRO A 205 -7.07 23.78 -7.65
CA PRO A 205 -6.27 24.91 -8.12
C PRO A 205 -6.06 25.98 -7.05
N ILE A 206 -7.00 26.10 -6.11
CA ILE A 206 -6.88 27.06 -5.00
C ILE A 206 -5.80 26.59 -4.02
N GLN A 207 -5.81 25.32 -3.65
CA GLN A 207 -4.84 24.74 -2.71
C GLN A 207 -3.43 24.77 -3.29
N GLU A 208 -3.26 24.37 -4.55
CA GLU A 208 -1.97 24.40 -5.24
C GLU A 208 -1.44 25.82 -5.42
N THR A 209 -2.33 26.78 -5.72
CA THR A 209 -1.95 28.19 -5.81
C THR A 209 -1.50 28.73 -4.46
N VAL A 210 -2.17 28.38 -3.36
CA VAL A 210 -1.78 28.79 -2.00
C VAL A 210 -0.44 28.19 -1.61
N TYR A 211 -0.19 26.91 -1.87
CA TYR A 211 1.10 26.26 -1.59
C TYR A 211 2.24 26.85 -2.43
N SER A 212 2.00 27.11 -3.72
CA SER A 212 2.98 27.74 -4.60
C SER A 212 3.31 29.16 -4.13
N PHE A 213 2.31 29.93 -3.71
CA PHE A 213 2.50 31.28 -3.17
C PHE A 213 3.26 31.25 -1.83
N ALA A 214 2.90 30.34 -0.92
CA ALA A 214 3.57 30.18 0.37
C ALA A 214 5.05 29.78 0.19
N SER A 215 5.34 28.88 -0.76
CA SER A 215 6.70 28.48 -1.11
C SER A 215 7.51 29.65 -1.67
N LEU A 216 6.93 30.41 -2.59
CA LEU A 216 7.54 31.60 -3.17
C LEU A 216 7.83 32.67 -2.10
N ALA A 217 6.86 32.96 -1.24
CA ALA A 217 7.01 33.91 -0.13
C ALA A 217 8.09 33.45 0.85
N GLY A 218 8.13 32.16 1.19
CA GLY A 218 9.18 31.57 2.02
C GLY A 218 10.57 31.72 1.42
N CYS A 219 10.71 31.49 0.12
CA CYS A 219 11.97 31.66 -0.60
C CYS A 219 12.44 33.12 -0.59
N PHE A 220 11.54 34.08 -0.84
CA PHE A 220 11.82 35.51 -0.74
C PHE A 220 12.22 35.92 0.68
N PHE A 221 11.56 35.40 1.70
CA PHE A 221 11.89 35.68 3.10
C PHE A 221 13.33 35.23 3.42
N LEU A 222 13.72 34.02 2.98
CA LEU A 222 15.07 33.52 3.19
C LEU A 222 16.13 34.40 2.51
N VAL A 223 15.87 34.84 1.28
CA VAL A 223 16.77 35.74 0.53
C VAL A 223 16.94 37.10 1.22
N LEU A 224 15.91 37.61 1.92
CA LEU A 224 15.99 38.88 2.67
C LEU A 224 16.61 38.71 4.06
N VAL A 225 16.28 37.61 4.77
CA VAL A 225 16.73 37.40 6.16
C VAL A 225 18.25 37.19 6.22
N ILE A 226 18.84 36.48 5.26
CA ILE A 226 20.29 36.21 5.26
C ILE A 226 21.11 37.51 5.17
N PRO A 227 20.89 38.41 4.19
CA PRO A 227 21.60 39.69 4.14
C PRO A 227 21.35 40.58 5.36
N MET A 228 20.11 40.58 5.88
CA MET A 228 19.80 41.33 7.11
C MET A 228 20.57 40.81 8.31
N MET A 229 20.67 39.50 8.50
CA MET A 229 21.47 38.90 9.57
C MET A 229 22.96 39.25 9.45
N ILE A 230 23.51 39.23 8.24
CA ILE A 230 24.90 39.63 7.98
C ILE A 230 25.08 41.12 8.32
N TYR A 231 24.16 41.98 7.87
CA TYR A 231 24.19 43.41 8.14
C TYR A 231 24.12 43.74 9.64
N TYR A 232 23.17 43.13 10.35
CA TYR A 232 23.05 43.33 11.82
C TYR A 232 24.25 42.76 12.57
N SER A 233 24.77 41.63 12.15
CA SER A 233 26.00 41.05 12.73
C SER A 233 27.19 41.98 12.54
N SER A 234 27.32 42.63 11.38
CA SER A 234 28.39 43.60 11.09
C SER A 234 28.29 44.82 11.98
N ILE A 235 27.10 45.43 12.10
CA ILE A 235 26.86 46.59 12.97
C ILE A 235 27.17 46.23 14.45
N TYR A 236 26.73 45.06 14.88
CA TYR A 236 26.98 44.61 16.26
C TYR A 236 28.46 44.43 16.56
N ARG A 237 29.22 43.89 15.60
CA ARG A 237 30.71 43.76 15.69
C ARG A 237 31.36 45.13 15.76
N GLU A 238 30.96 46.08 14.95
CA GLU A 238 31.48 47.41 14.89
C GLU A 238 31.27 48.15 16.24
N LYS A 239 30.05 48.15 16.76
CA LYS A 239 29.75 48.73 18.09
C LYS A 239 30.54 48.09 19.21
N ARG A 240 30.72 46.79 19.18
CA ARG A 240 31.53 46.04 20.18
C ARG A 240 33.01 46.44 20.11
N ASN A 241 33.57 46.59 18.91
CA ASN A 241 34.95 46.98 18.70
C ASN A 241 35.19 48.44 19.14
N GLU A 242 34.20 49.30 18.92
CA GLU A 242 34.25 50.72 19.35
C GLU A 242 34.21 50.79 20.90
N ALA A 243 33.36 50.02 21.55
CA ALA A 243 33.32 49.94 23.01
C ALA A 243 34.63 49.45 23.62
N ILE A 244 35.27 48.45 23.02
CA ILE A 244 36.57 47.97 23.45
C ILE A 244 37.66 49.03 23.26
N ARG A 245 37.68 49.76 22.13
CA ARG A 245 38.66 50.86 21.89
C ARG A 245 38.50 51.99 22.90
N LEU A 246 37.24 52.35 23.25
CA LEU A 246 36.97 53.39 24.24
C LEU A 246 37.39 52.97 25.66
N SER A 247 37.19 51.73 26.03
CA SER A 247 37.62 51.19 27.33
C SER A 247 39.14 51.14 27.46
N SER A 248 39.86 50.78 26.37
CA SER A 248 41.32 50.76 26.36
C SER A 248 42.00 52.14 26.37
N LYS A 249 41.27 53.22 26.03
CA LYS A 249 41.79 54.56 26.01
C LYS A 249 41.62 55.28 27.36
N ASN A 250 40.78 54.74 28.25
CA ASN A 250 40.49 55.26 29.60
C ASN A 250 41.22 54.49 30.72
N SER A 251 42.03 53.51 30.36
CA SER A 251 42.94 52.77 31.24
C SER A 251 44.39 53.21 31.00
#